data_9a1b50e331a380b3c4857315c6e81809
#
_entry.id   9a1b50e331a380b3c4857315c6e81809
#
_cell.length_a   1.000
_cell.length_b   1.000
_cell.length_c   1.000
_cell.angle_alpha   90.00
_cell.angle_beta   90.00
_cell.angle_gamma   90.00
#
_symmetry.space_group_name_H-M   'P 1'
#
loop_
_entity.id
_entity.type
_entity.pdbx_description
1 polymer ?
#
loop_
_entity_poly.entity_id
_entity_poly.type
_entity_poly.pdbx_seq_one_letter_code
_entity_poly.pdbx_strand_id
1 'polypeptide(L)'
;MPLVTSTEMFKKAYDGGYAIGAFNVNNMEIVQGITEACQEEHAPVILQVSKGARAYANHTYLVKLVEAAVECCPDIPIVLHLDHGPDFETCKSCIDGGFTSVMIDASSKSFAENIEITKKVVEYAHDHGVVVEAELGTLAGIEDEVKVASHEASYTHPEEVEEFVSKTGCDSLAIAIGTSHGAYKFKPEQCTRNEQGILVPPPLRFDVLEEVSKRLPGFPI
;
A
#
# COMPACT_ATOMS: atom_id res chain seq x y z
N MET A 1 3.97 -18.39 13.33
CA MET A 1 2.70 -17.70 13.69
C MET A 1 1.76 -17.75 12.49
N PRO A 2 0.43 -17.66 12.63
CA PRO A 2 -0.44 -17.46 11.47
C PRO A 2 -0.18 -16.08 10.83
N LEU A 3 -0.72 -15.87 9.62
CA LEU A 3 -0.80 -14.52 9.03
C LEU A 3 -1.46 -13.56 10.01
N VAL A 4 -0.96 -12.32 10.06
CA VAL A 4 -1.48 -11.25 10.94
C VAL A 4 -2.05 -10.10 10.12
N THR A 5 -2.86 -9.25 10.75
CA THR A 5 -3.22 -7.94 10.20
C THR A 5 -2.10 -6.92 10.46
N SER A 6 -2.11 -5.81 9.74
CA SER A 6 -1.10 -4.75 9.91
C SER A 6 -1.25 -3.92 11.19
N THR A 7 -2.40 -3.97 11.86
CA THR A 7 -2.76 -3.09 13.00
C THR A 7 -1.67 -3.00 14.07
N GLU A 8 -1.30 -4.14 14.66
CA GLU A 8 -0.27 -4.16 15.73
C GLU A 8 1.13 -3.86 15.19
N MET A 9 1.40 -4.22 13.96
CA MET A 9 2.68 -3.92 13.29
C MET A 9 2.83 -2.41 13.11
N PHE A 10 1.82 -1.73 12.58
CA PHE A 10 1.82 -0.29 12.37
C PHE A 10 1.91 0.48 13.69
N LYS A 11 1.16 0.03 14.71
CA LYS A 11 1.26 0.63 16.05
C LYS A 11 2.69 0.58 16.59
N LYS A 12 3.33 -0.59 16.53
CA LYS A 12 4.72 -0.76 17.00
C LYS A 12 5.71 0.06 16.18
N ALA A 13 5.51 0.15 14.86
CA ALA A 13 6.34 0.96 13.98
C ALA A 13 6.23 2.44 14.30
N TYR A 14 5.01 2.94 14.51
CA TYR A 14 4.77 4.33 14.90
C TYR A 14 5.41 4.67 16.25
N ASP A 15 5.14 3.86 17.27
CA ASP A 15 5.69 4.04 18.62
C ASP A 15 7.23 3.91 18.65
N GLY A 16 7.78 3.05 17.79
CA GLY A 16 9.22 2.80 17.66
C GLY A 16 9.97 3.72 16.71
N GLY A 17 9.26 4.55 15.93
CA GLY A 17 9.86 5.46 14.95
C GLY A 17 10.57 4.75 13.79
N TYR A 18 10.01 3.64 13.29
CA TYR A 18 10.53 2.91 12.12
C TYR A 18 9.43 2.64 11.09
N ALA A 19 9.83 2.32 9.85
CA ALA A 19 8.93 1.92 8.79
C ALA A 19 8.91 0.39 8.61
N ILE A 20 7.80 -0.13 8.06
CA ILE A 20 7.66 -1.53 7.69
C ILE A 20 7.76 -1.64 6.17
N GLY A 21 8.58 -2.58 5.68
CA GLY A 21 8.68 -2.85 4.26
C GLY A 21 7.46 -3.59 3.73
N ALA A 22 6.94 -3.12 2.60
CA ALA A 22 5.90 -3.78 1.81
C ALA A 22 6.48 -4.13 0.44
N PHE A 23 6.50 -5.42 0.11
CA PHE A 23 7.19 -5.93 -1.06
C PHE A 23 6.28 -6.73 -1.96
N ASN A 24 6.26 -6.39 -3.26
CA ASN A 24 5.48 -7.10 -4.26
C ASN A 24 6.06 -8.49 -4.53
N VAL A 25 5.20 -9.51 -4.49
CA VAL A 25 5.56 -10.90 -4.71
C VAL A 25 4.70 -11.53 -5.81
N ASN A 26 5.32 -12.34 -6.65
CA ASN A 26 4.62 -13.03 -7.74
C ASN A 26 5.17 -14.43 -8.05
N ASN A 27 6.23 -14.87 -7.37
CA ASN A 27 6.80 -16.21 -7.51
C ASN A 27 7.49 -16.66 -6.21
N MET A 28 7.91 -17.92 -6.18
CA MET A 28 8.52 -18.56 -5.01
C MET A 28 9.85 -17.90 -4.63
N GLU A 29 10.71 -17.61 -5.58
CA GLU A 29 12.06 -17.10 -5.37
C GLU A 29 12.03 -15.72 -4.70
N ILE A 30 11.08 -14.87 -5.12
CA ILE A 30 10.89 -13.54 -4.52
C ILE A 30 10.35 -13.68 -3.09
N VAL A 31 9.37 -14.55 -2.86
CA VAL A 31 8.83 -14.78 -1.51
C VAL A 31 9.93 -15.27 -0.58
N GLN A 32 10.72 -16.28 -0.99
CA GLN A 32 11.83 -16.80 -0.20
C GLN A 32 12.87 -15.74 0.13
N GLY A 33 13.40 -15.03 -0.89
CA GLY A 33 14.44 -14.03 -0.67
C GLY A 33 14.00 -12.90 0.26
N ILE A 34 12.74 -12.44 0.16
CA ILE A 34 12.21 -11.40 1.04
C ILE A 34 12.04 -11.93 2.48
N THR A 35 11.42 -13.09 2.65
CA THR A 35 11.11 -13.60 3.99
C THR A 35 12.35 -14.11 4.73
N GLU A 36 13.32 -14.69 4.03
CA GLU A 36 14.64 -15.04 4.61
C GLU A 36 15.37 -13.79 5.12
N ALA A 37 15.44 -12.73 4.30
CA ALA A 37 16.06 -11.47 4.72
C ALA A 37 15.33 -10.84 5.93
N CYS A 38 14.00 -10.84 5.93
CA CYS A 38 13.22 -10.33 7.05
C CYS A 38 13.41 -11.16 8.32
N GLN A 39 13.58 -12.47 8.20
CA GLN A 39 13.88 -13.33 9.35
C GLN A 39 15.28 -13.08 9.91
N GLU A 40 16.29 -12.91 9.05
CA GLU A 40 17.65 -12.56 9.47
C GLU A 40 17.68 -11.23 10.25
N GLU A 41 16.92 -10.24 9.78
CA GLU A 41 16.84 -8.91 10.37
C GLU A 41 15.80 -8.80 11.50
N HIS A 42 15.08 -9.88 11.84
CA HIS A 42 13.96 -9.90 12.80
C HIS A 42 12.89 -8.83 12.50
N ALA A 43 12.66 -8.56 11.23
CA ALA A 43 11.78 -7.51 10.74
C ALA A 43 10.39 -8.04 10.38
N PRO A 44 9.30 -7.35 10.77
CA PRO A 44 7.97 -7.63 10.25
C PRO A 44 7.89 -7.27 8.76
N VAL A 45 7.00 -7.93 8.01
CA VAL A 45 6.91 -7.72 6.57
C VAL A 45 5.47 -7.76 6.06
N ILE A 46 5.20 -6.92 5.05
CA ILE A 46 3.99 -6.97 4.23
C ILE A 46 4.35 -7.57 2.88
N LEU A 47 3.78 -8.72 2.53
CA LEU A 47 3.89 -9.31 1.21
C LEU A 47 2.70 -8.82 0.37
N GLN A 48 2.99 -7.99 -0.63
CA GLN A 48 1.99 -7.36 -1.49
C GLN A 48 1.74 -8.20 -2.75
N VAL A 49 0.48 -8.32 -3.12
CA VAL A 49 0.06 -9.03 -4.33
C VAL A 49 -0.91 -8.15 -5.11
N SER A 50 -0.46 -7.68 -6.26
CA SER A 50 -1.31 -6.91 -7.17
C SER A 50 -2.29 -7.81 -7.94
N LYS A 51 -3.28 -7.19 -8.59
CA LYS A 51 -4.19 -7.89 -9.51
C LYS A 51 -3.42 -8.61 -10.61
N GLY A 52 -2.37 -7.97 -11.16
CA GLY A 52 -1.50 -8.55 -12.18
C GLY A 52 -0.70 -9.74 -11.67
N ALA A 53 -0.14 -9.67 -10.47
CA ALA A 53 0.55 -10.80 -9.84
C ALA A 53 -0.40 -12.00 -9.61
N ARG A 54 -1.64 -11.74 -9.18
CA ARG A 54 -2.68 -12.79 -9.05
C ARG A 54 -3.04 -13.44 -10.39
N ALA A 55 -3.11 -12.65 -11.46
CA ALA A 55 -3.38 -13.17 -12.80
C ALA A 55 -2.20 -14.01 -13.33
N TYR A 56 -0.96 -13.56 -13.07
CA TYR A 56 0.27 -14.25 -13.48
C TYR A 56 0.47 -15.60 -12.78
N ALA A 57 0.46 -15.60 -11.45
CA ALA A 57 0.85 -16.76 -10.65
C ALA A 57 -0.34 -17.59 -10.16
N ASN A 58 -1.57 -17.12 -10.34
CA ASN A 58 -2.80 -17.65 -9.76
C ASN A 58 -2.92 -17.41 -8.24
N HIS A 59 -4.09 -16.98 -7.82
CA HIS A 59 -4.41 -16.66 -6.43
C HIS A 59 -4.05 -17.78 -5.44
N THR A 60 -4.46 -19.01 -5.73
CA THR A 60 -4.25 -20.16 -4.83
C THR A 60 -2.76 -20.47 -4.63
N TYR A 61 -1.95 -20.40 -5.70
CA TYR A 61 -0.51 -20.61 -5.57
C TYR A 61 0.14 -19.55 -4.72
N LEU A 62 -0.22 -18.27 -4.90
CA LEU A 62 0.34 -17.17 -4.11
C LEU A 62 -0.01 -17.29 -2.62
N VAL A 63 -1.27 -17.57 -2.29
CA VAL A 63 -1.69 -17.81 -0.90
C VAL A 63 -0.88 -18.96 -0.28
N LYS A 64 -0.73 -20.07 -1.00
CA LYS A 64 0.04 -21.23 -0.50
C LYS A 64 1.53 -20.98 -0.36
N LEU A 65 2.13 -20.15 -1.24
CA LEU A 65 3.51 -19.72 -1.09
C LEU A 65 3.70 -18.85 0.16
N VAL A 66 2.76 -17.94 0.42
CA VAL A 66 2.81 -17.12 1.63
C VAL A 66 2.54 -17.92 2.90
N GLU A 67 1.60 -18.86 2.87
CA GLU A 67 1.40 -19.82 3.99
C GLU A 67 2.68 -20.62 4.27
N ALA A 68 3.36 -21.12 3.25
CA ALA A 68 4.64 -21.79 3.41
C ALA A 68 5.71 -20.89 4.00
N ALA A 69 5.77 -19.62 3.57
CA ALA A 69 6.70 -18.64 4.14
C ALA A 69 6.43 -18.40 5.65
N VAL A 70 5.17 -18.32 6.06
CA VAL A 70 4.76 -18.21 7.47
C VAL A 70 5.21 -19.43 8.29
N GLU A 71 5.15 -20.64 7.72
CA GLU A 71 5.63 -21.84 8.39
C GLU A 71 7.15 -21.88 8.49
N CYS A 72 7.86 -21.42 7.46
CA CYS A 72 9.32 -21.38 7.43
C CYS A 72 9.91 -20.26 8.30
N CYS A 73 9.18 -19.15 8.46
CA CYS A 73 9.62 -17.96 9.19
C CYS A 73 8.68 -17.62 10.37
N PRO A 74 8.58 -18.52 11.38
CA PRO A 74 7.57 -18.39 12.43
C PRO A 74 7.82 -17.23 13.42
N ASP A 75 9.01 -16.65 13.39
CA ASP A 75 9.45 -15.64 14.37
C ASP A 75 9.14 -14.20 13.94
N ILE A 76 8.73 -14.01 12.68
CA ILE A 76 8.37 -12.68 12.18
C ILE A 76 6.88 -12.58 11.84
N PRO A 77 6.24 -11.42 12.09
CA PRO A 77 4.88 -11.15 11.63
C PRO A 77 4.86 -10.94 10.10
N ILE A 78 3.96 -11.65 9.42
CA ILE A 78 3.76 -11.54 7.97
C ILE A 78 2.31 -11.16 7.69
N VAL A 79 2.11 -10.10 6.89
CA VAL A 79 0.80 -9.69 6.35
C VAL A 79 0.74 -10.09 4.89
N LEU A 80 -0.39 -10.66 4.45
CA LEU A 80 -0.70 -10.83 3.05
C LEU A 80 -1.68 -9.73 2.61
N HIS A 81 -1.23 -8.87 1.70
CA HIS A 81 -1.90 -7.64 1.31
C HIS A 81 -2.24 -7.60 -0.18
N LEU A 82 -3.48 -7.18 -0.51
CA LEU A 82 -3.84 -6.80 -1.88
C LEU A 82 -3.35 -5.38 -2.16
N ASP A 83 -2.48 -5.26 -3.16
CA ASP A 83 -1.92 -4.01 -3.64
C ASP A 83 -2.78 -3.44 -4.77
N HIS A 84 -3.21 -2.18 -4.67
CA HIS A 84 -4.07 -1.47 -5.62
C HIS A 84 -5.30 -2.26 -6.12
N GLY A 85 -6.20 -2.60 -5.20
CA GLY A 85 -7.49 -3.20 -5.55
C GLY A 85 -8.37 -2.21 -6.34
N PRO A 86 -8.74 -2.51 -7.61
CA PRO A 86 -9.44 -1.55 -8.45
C PRO A 86 -10.95 -1.44 -8.15
N ASP A 87 -11.49 -2.40 -7.42
CA ASP A 87 -12.93 -2.49 -7.15
C ASP A 87 -13.26 -3.38 -5.94
N PHE A 88 -14.50 -3.27 -5.49
CA PHE A 88 -15.02 -4.05 -4.37
C PHE A 88 -14.92 -5.57 -4.60
N GLU A 89 -15.20 -6.07 -5.79
CA GLU A 89 -15.22 -7.50 -6.08
C GLU A 89 -13.81 -8.11 -6.00
N THR A 90 -12.80 -7.36 -6.41
CA THR A 90 -11.40 -7.76 -6.28
C THR A 90 -10.99 -7.82 -4.81
N CYS A 91 -11.29 -6.78 -4.03
CA CYS A 91 -11.04 -6.77 -2.57
C CYS A 91 -11.76 -7.92 -1.88
N LYS A 92 -13.06 -8.11 -2.16
CA LYS A 92 -13.86 -9.21 -1.64
C LYS A 92 -13.24 -10.57 -1.95
N SER A 93 -12.83 -10.79 -3.22
CA SER A 93 -12.19 -12.05 -3.63
C SER A 93 -10.87 -12.32 -2.90
N CYS A 94 -10.11 -11.29 -2.54
CA CYS A 94 -8.90 -11.43 -1.75
C CYS A 94 -9.21 -11.75 -0.28
N ILE A 95 -10.17 -11.05 0.31
CA ILE A 95 -10.65 -11.29 1.68
C ILE A 95 -11.14 -12.73 1.83
N ASP A 96 -12.04 -13.18 0.94
CA ASP A 96 -12.57 -14.55 0.93
C ASP A 96 -11.45 -15.59 0.68
N GLY A 97 -10.39 -15.19 0.01
CA GLY A 97 -9.23 -16.02 -0.33
C GLY A 97 -8.12 -16.04 0.73
N GLY A 98 -8.31 -15.42 1.90
CA GLY A 98 -7.39 -15.51 3.04
C GLY A 98 -6.37 -14.38 3.16
N PHE A 99 -6.56 -13.28 2.45
CA PHE A 99 -5.77 -12.06 2.66
C PHE A 99 -6.12 -11.43 4.01
N THR A 100 -5.14 -10.90 4.70
CA THR A 100 -5.31 -10.25 6.02
C THR A 100 -5.32 -8.73 5.93
N SER A 101 -5.04 -8.19 4.74
CA SER A 101 -5.08 -6.77 4.43
C SER A 101 -5.43 -6.58 2.95
N VAL A 102 -6.18 -5.54 2.64
CA VAL A 102 -6.50 -5.15 1.26
C VAL A 102 -6.39 -3.64 1.09
N MET A 103 -5.88 -3.19 -0.05
CA MET A 103 -5.96 -1.79 -0.47
C MET A 103 -7.06 -1.64 -1.50
N ILE A 104 -7.93 -0.67 -1.30
CA ILE A 104 -8.87 -0.16 -2.30
C ILE A 104 -8.36 1.15 -2.88
N ASP A 105 -8.06 1.16 -4.17
CA ASP A 105 -7.65 2.37 -4.88
C ASP A 105 -8.82 2.94 -5.69
N ALA A 106 -9.51 3.91 -5.10
CA ALA A 106 -10.52 4.70 -5.76
C ALA A 106 -10.09 6.18 -5.93
N SER A 107 -8.78 6.45 -5.90
CA SER A 107 -8.19 7.80 -5.98
C SER A 107 -8.49 8.52 -7.31
N SER A 108 -8.79 7.76 -8.37
CA SER A 108 -9.21 8.29 -9.68
C SER A 108 -10.66 8.79 -9.72
N LYS A 109 -11.45 8.58 -8.66
CA LYS A 109 -12.85 8.99 -8.54
C LYS A 109 -12.95 10.35 -7.85
N SER A 110 -14.15 10.92 -7.82
CA SER A 110 -14.40 12.08 -6.98
C SER A 110 -14.25 11.73 -5.50
N PHE A 111 -13.96 12.73 -4.67
CA PHE A 111 -13.80 12.54 -3.22
C PHE A 111 -14.98 11.81 -2.58
N ALA A 112 -16.21 12.18 -2.96
CA ALA A 112 -17.43 11.55 -2.45
C ALA A 112 -17.57 10.09 -2.90
N GLU A 113 -17.29 9.79 -4.16
CA GLU A 113 -17.31 8.42 -4.69
C GLU A 113 -16.21 7.56 -4.07
N ASN A 114 -15.00 8.11 -3.87
CA ASN A 114 -13.90 7.42 -3.19
C ASN A 114 -14.34 7.02 -1.76
N ILE A 115 -14.95 7.93 -1.00
CA ILE A 115 -15.51 7.64 0.33
C ILE A 115 -16.53 6.48 0.26
N GLU A 116 -17.49 6.53 -0.65
CA GLU A 116 -18.54 5.50 -0.76
C GLU A 116 -17.95 4.12 -1.11
N ILE A 117 -17.04 4.06 -2.07
CA ILE A 117 -16.39 2.81 -2.48
C ILE A 117 -15.53 2.25 -1.34
N THR A 118 -14.68 3.09 -0.75
CA THR A 118 -13.80 2.69 0.36
C THR A 118 -14.61 2.19 1.54
N LYS A 119 -15.64 2.92 1.96
CA LYS A 119 -16.51 2.52 3.07
C LYS A 119 -17.14 1.14 2.84
N LYS A 120 -17.64 0.88 1.64
CA LYS A 120 -18.21 -0.44 1.28
C LYS A 120 -17.20 -1.58 1.46
N VAL A 121 -15.93 -1.34 1.07
CA VAL A 121 -14.85 -2.32 1.25
C VAL A 121 -14.53 -2.50 2.74
N VAL A 122 -14.42 -1.40 3.48
CA VAL A 122 -14.14 -1.42 4.93
C VAL A 122 -15.20 -2.21 5.69
N GLU A 123 -16.49 -1.94 5.45
CA GLU A 123 -17.59 -2.68 6.10
C GLU A 123 -17.46 -4.18 5.87
N TYR A 124 -17.22 -4.61 4.63
CA TYR A 124 -17.04 -6.02 4.32
C TYR A 124 -15.76 -6.62 4.95
N ALA A 125 -14.64 -5.92 4.86
CA ALA A 125 -13.36 -6.39 5.38
C ALA A 125 -13.37 -6.54 6.91
N HIS A 126 -13.91 -5.54 7.62
CA HIS A 126 -13.99 -5.58 9.08
C HIS A 126 -14.89 -6.71 9.59
N ASP A 127 -15.99 -7.03 8.89
CA ASP A 127 -16.83 -8.19 9.21
C ASP A 127 -16.07 -9.54 9.09
N HIS A 128 -14.95 -9.55 8.35
CA HIS A 128 -14.09 -10.71 8.16
C HIS A 128 -12.76 -10.62 8.93
N GLY A 129 -12.56 -9.58 9.74
CA GLY A 129 -11.33 -9.37 10.51
C GLY A 129 -10.11 -8.99 9.66
N VAL A 130 -10.34 -8.38 8.50
CA VAL A 130 -9.33 -7.91 7.55
C VAL A 130 -9.24 -6.38 7.61
N VAL A 131 -8.02 -5.83 7.53
CA VAL A 131 -7.78 -4.39 7.52
C VAL A 131 -7.76 -3.82 6.12
N VAL A 132 -8.08 -2.52 6.01
CA VAL A 132 -8.20 -1.82 4.72
C VAL A 132 -7.28 -0.62 4.67
N GLU A 133 -6.44 -0.58 3.64
CA GLU A 133 -5.75 0.61 3.18
C GLU A 133 -6.60 1.33 2.11
N ALA A 134 -6.59 2.65 2.12
CA ALA A 134 -7.22 3.46 1.09
C ALA A 134 -6.21 4.43 0.48
N GLU A 135 -6.56 5.07 -0.64
CA GLU A 135 -5.70 6.06 -1.30
C GLU A 135 -6.41 7.39 -1.45
N LEU A 136 -5.70 8.48 -1.13
CA LEU A 136 -6.15 9.85 -1.32
C LEU A 136 -5.05 10.67 -2.01
N GLY A 137 -5.41 11.32 -3.10
CA GLY A 137 -4.47 11.87 -4.08
C GLY A 137 -4.18 10.84 -5.18
N THR A 138 -3.52 11.25 -6.25
CA THR A 138 -3.31 10.39 -7.43
C THR A 138 -1.84 10.40 -7.82
N LEU A 139 -1.19 9.25 -7.77
CA LEU A 139 0.21 9.11 -8.16
C LEU A 139 0.36 8.99 -9.68
N ALA A 140 1.38 9.65 -10.24
CA ALA A 140 1.74 9.49 -11.64
C ALA A 140 2.48 8.17 -11.87
N GLY A 141 2.37 7.62 -13.08
CA GLY A 141 3.15 6.47 -13.52
C GLY A 141 2.30 5.33 -14.08
N ILE A 142 2.92 4.17 -14.18
CA ILE A 142 2.29 2.96 -14.69
C ILE A 142 2.55 1.84 -13.68
N GLU A 143 1.47 1.27 -13.16
CA GLU A 143 1.49 0.09 -12.33
C GLU A 143 0.32 -0.81 -12.73
N ASP A 144 0.63 -2.04 -13.14
CA ASP A 144 -0.32 -2.99 -13.72
C ASP A 144 -1.21 -2.35 -14.81
N GLU A 145 -2.51 -2.25 -14.55
CA GLU A 145 -3.50 -1.64 -15.46
C GLU A 145 -3.68 -0.13 -15.23
N VAL A 146 -3.13 0.40 -14.14
CA VAL A 146 -3.25 1.82 -13.78
C VAL A 146 -2.21 2.63 -14.54
N LYS A 147 -2.67 3.62 -15.30
CA LYS A 147 -1.82 4.57 -16.04
C LYS A 147 -2.30 5.98 -15.75
N VAL A 148 -1.49 6.73 -15.02
CA VAL A 148 -1.76 8.14 -14.70
C VAL A 148 -0.69 9.01 -15.34
N ALA A 149 -1.11 9.91 -16.23
CA ALA A 149 -0.20 10.88 -16.82
C ALA A 149 0.25 11.90 -15.76
N SER A 150 1.48 12.40 -15.87
CA SER A 150 2.05 13.33 -14.88
C SER A 150 1.21 14.60 -14.65
N HIS A 151 0.38 15.00 -15.60
CA HIS A 151 -0.51 16.16 -15.49
C HIS A 151 -1.87 15.83 -14.84
N GLU A 152 -2.17 14.54 -14.67
CA GLU A 152 -3.37 14.04 -13.99
C GLU A 152 -3.10 13.66 -12.53
N ALA A 153 -1.80 13.59 -12.15
CA ALA A 153 -1.40 13.35 -10.78
C ALA A 153 -1.75 14.56 -9.89
N SER A 154 -2.30 14.29 -8.73
CA SER A 154 -2.62 15.30 -7.73
C SER A 154 -2.06 14.93 -6.37
N TYR A 155 -1.44 15.90 -5.71
CA TYR A 155 -1.05 15.70 -4.31
C TYR A 155 -2.28 15.54 -3.41
N THR A 156 -2.11 14.79 -2.34
CA THR A 156 -3.12 14.73 -1.27
C THR A 156 -3.36 16.11 -0.68
N HIS A 157 -4.62 16.47 -0.48
CA HIS A 157 -5.04 17.67 0.23
C HIS A 157 -5.15 17.38 1.73
N PRO A 158 -4.23 17.90 2.57
CA PRO A 158 -4.22 17.57 4.00
C PRO A 158 -5.53 17.88 4.73
N GLU A 159 -6.27 18.87 4.27
CA GLU A 159 -7.57 19.26 4.82
C GLU A 159 -8.68 18.23 4.62
N GLU A 160 -8.52 17.29 3.70
CA GLU A 160 -9.52 16.25 3.37
C GLU A 160 -9.33 14.96 4.18
N VAL A 161 -8.12 14.72 4.74
CA VAL A 161 -7.77 13.41 5.31
C VAL A 161 -8.59 13.04 6.55
N GLU A 162 -8.91 14.02 7.41
CA GLU A 162 -9.69 13.78 8.63
C GLU A 162 -11.13 13.37 8.28
N GLU A 163 -11.74 14.07 7.31
CA GLU A 163 -13.07 13.74 6.81
C GLU A 163 -13.08 12.37 6.14
N PHE A 164 -12.08 12.09 5.29
CA PHE A 164 -11.97 10.82 4.58
C PHE A 164 -11.86 9.65 5.54
N VAL A 165 -10.90 9.66 6.45
CA VAL A 165 -10.68 8.58 7.43
C VAL A 165 -11.90 8.40 8.33
N SER A 166 -12.48 9.51 8.82
CA SER A 166 -13.67 9.46 9.68
C SER A 166 -14.89 8.86 8.98
N LYS A 167 -15.07 9.13 7.69
CA LYS A 167 -16.24 8.64 6.92
C LYS A 167 -16.07 7.23 6.40
N THR A 168 -14.86 6.84 6.06
CA THR A 168 -14.56 5.51 5.50
C THR A 168 -14.30 4.47 6.57
N GLY A 169 -13.61 4.86 7.66
CA GLY A 169 -13.16 3.93 8.69
C GLY A 169 -12.00 3.04 8.24
N CYS A 170 -11.22 3.44 7.21
CA CYS A 170 -10.03 2.71 6.77
C CYS A 170 -8.96 2.65 7.87
N ASP A 171 -8.09 1.66 7.81
CA ASP A 171 -7.09 1.36 8.85
C ASP A 171 -5.72 2.00 8.55
N SER A 172 -5.46 2.33 7.29
CA SER A 172 -4.28 3.06 6.82
C SER A 172 -4.60 3.86 5.56
N LEU A 173 -3.76 4.86 5.24
CA LEU A 173 -3.97 5.76 4.12
C LEU A 173 -2.69 5.97 3.31
N ALA A 174 -2.72 5.58 2.05
CA ALA A 174 -1.72 5.99 1.08
C ALA A 174 -1.96 7.43 0.65
N ILE A 175 -0.90 8.27 0.70
CA ILE A 175 -0.96 9.67 0.31
C ILE A 175 0.01 9.98 -0.84
N ALA A 176 -0.39 10.89 -1.72
CA ALA A 176 0.40 11.34 -2.85
C ALA A 176 1.26 12.55 -2.46
N ILE A 177 2.56 12.35 -2.35
CA ILE A 177 3.54 13.39 -2.00
C ILE A 177 4.60 13.65 -3.10
N GLY A 178 4.40 13.09 -4.30
CA GLY A 178 5.31 13.26 -5.44
C GLY A 178 6.15 12.03 -5.78
N THR A 179 5.86 10.89 -5.20
CA THR A 179 6.35 9.59 -5.69
C THR A 179 5.68 9.22 -7.00
N SER A 180 6.16 8.20 -7.69
CA SER A 180 5.54 7.69 -8.93
C SER A 180 5.75 6.19 -9.07
N HIS A 181 4.85 5.53 -9.75
CA HIS A 181 4.93 4.11 -10.08
C HIS A 181 5.88 3.83 -11.24
N GLY A 182 6.34 2.59 -11.35
CA GLY A 182 7.12 2.06 -12.46
C GLY A 182 8.62 2.37 -12.42
N ALA A 183 9.35 1.80 -13.38
CA ALA A 183 10.81 1.90 -13.46
C ALA A 183 11.30 3.25 -13.99
N TYR A 184 10.51 3.92 -14.81
CA TYR A 184 10.85 5.20 -15.45
C TYR A 184 10.15 6.36 -14.73
N LYS A 185 10.76 6.83 -13.65
CA LYS A 185 10.16 7.80 -12.73
C LYS A 185 9.99 9.19 -13.35
N PHE A 186 11.10 9.81 -13.80
CA PHE A 186 11.09 11.19 -14.29
C PHE A 186 11.87 11.30 -15.60
N LYS A 187 11.33 12.06 -16.54
CA LYS A 187 12.05 12.41 -17.75
C LYS A 187 13.02 13.57 -17.49
N PRO A 188 14.11 13.70 -18.29
CA PRO A 188 15.10 14.77 -18.09
C PRO A 188 14.49 16.18 -18.05
N GLU A 189 13.43 16.44 -18.79
CA GLU A 189 12.71 17.72 -18.84
C GLU A 189 11.90 18.03 -17.56
N GLN A 190 11.65 17.01 -16.75
CA GLN A 190 10.97 17.14 -15.45
C GLN A 190 11.96 17.33 -14.29
N CYS A 191 13.26 17.14 -14.56
CA CYS A 191 14.32 17.23 -13.58
C CYS A 191 15.03 18.60 -13.66
N THR A 192 15.56 19.03 -12.52
CA THR A 192 16.51 20.16 -12.45
C THR A 192 17.95 19.65 -12.47
N ARG A 193 18.91 20.52 -12.78
CA ARG A 193 20.33 20.17 -12.62
C ARG A 193 20.88 20.85 -11.38
N ASN A 194 21.56 20.07 -10.53
CA ASN A 194 22.27 20.61 -9.38
C ASN A 194 23.59 21.31 -9.84
N GLU A 195 24.33 21.87 -8.89
CA GLU A 195 25.62 22.56 -9.15
C GLU A 195 26.67 21.66 -9.82
N GLN A 196 26.55 20.33 -9.66
CA GLN A 196 27.44 19.35 -10.26
C GLN A 196 26.95 18.88 -11.64
N GLY A 197 25.85 19.44 -12.16
CA GLY A 197 25.24 19.09 -13.45
C GLY A 197 24.45 17.78 -13.44
N ILE A 198 24.24 17.16 -12.27
CA ILE A 198 23.47 15.92 -12.12
C ILE A 198 21.97 16.25 -12.16
N LEU A 199 21.20 15.43 -12.89
CA LEU A 199 19.73 15.53 -12.91
C LEU A 199 19.15 15.13 -11.55
N VAL A 200 18.36 16.02 -10.99
CA VAL A 200 17.66 15.84 -9.69
C VAL A 200 16.16 15.85 -9.97
N PRO A 201 15.43 14.82 -9.53
CA PRO A 201 13.98 14.78 -9.67
C PRO A 201 13.32 15.87 -8.83
N PRO A 202 12.02 16.18 -9.06
CA PRO A 202 11.25 17.04 -8.18
C PRO A 202 11.32 16.56 -6.72
N PRO A 203 11.41 17.47 -5.75
CA PRO A 203 11.43 17.07 -4.34
C PRO A 203 10.09 16.48 -3.92
N LEU A 204 10.14 15.54 -2.98
CA LEU A 204 8.91 15.07 -2.33
C LEU A 204 8.30 16.16 -1.45
N ARG A 205 6.98 16.18 -1.38
CA ARG A 205 6.19 17.13 -0.61
C ARG A 205 6.08 16.67 0.86
N PHE A 206 7.21 16.69 1.57
CA PHE A 206 7.24 16.37 3.00
C PHE A 206 6.40 17.31 3.85
N ASP A 207 6.15 18.54 3.37
CA ASP A 207 5.21 19.48 3.98
C ASP A 207 3.77 18.92 4.03
N VAL A 208 3.34 18.21 2.97
CA VAL A 208 2.05 17.51 2.95
C VAL A 208 2.04 16.37 3.97
N LEU A 209 3.09 15.53 3.99
CA LEU A 209 3.21 14.43 4.95
C LEU A 209 3.18 14.93 6.40
N GLU A 210 3.93 15.99 6.71
CA GLU A 210 3.97 16.60 8.05
C GLU A 210 2.59 17.12 8.48
N GLU A 211 1.86 17.77 7.59
CA GLU A 211 0.53 18.29 7.89
C GLU A 211 -0.49 17.15 8.07
N VAL A 212 -0.46 16.13 7.22
CA VAL A 212 -1.30 14.93 7.38
C VAL A 212 -1.02 14.22 8.70
N SER A 213 0.25 14.02 9.06
CA SER A 213 0.65 13.42 10.34
C SER A 213 0.15 14.22 11.56
N LYS A 214 0.09 15.55 11.48
CA LYS A 214 -0.45 16.40 12.55
C LYS A 214 -1.96 16.24 12.69
N ARG A 215 -2.68 16.07 11.57
CA ARG A 215 -4.13 15.92 11.54
C ARG A 215 -4.58 14.52 11.96
N LEU A 216 -3.78 13.51 11.67
CA LEU A 216 -4.04 12.10 11.96
C LEU A 216 -2.97 11.51 12.92
N PRO A 217 -2.84 12.02 14.15
CA PRO A 217 -1.79 11.57 15.06
C PRO A 217 -1.97 10.07 15.41
N GLY A 218 -0.92 9.28 15.15
CA GLY A 218 -0.92 7.84 15.41
C GLY A 218 -1.64 6.98 14.36
N PHE A 219 -2.20 7.60 13.34
CA PHE A 219 -2.81 6.89 12.22
C PHE A 219 -1.73 6.46 11.21
N PRO A 220 -1.76 5.23 10.67
CA PRO A 220 -0.79 4.75 9.69
C PRO A 220 -0.94 5.45 8.33
N ILE A 221 0.18 5.99 7.82
CA ILE A 221 0.27 6.68 6.54
C ILE A 221 1.39 6.03 5.73
#